data_da762687b197b1073cb3b44ca9621747
#
_entry.id   da762687b197b1073cb3b44ca9621747
#
_cell.length_a   1.000
_cell.length_b   1.000
_cell.length_c   1.000
_cell.angle_alpha   90.00
_cell.angle_beta   90.00
_cell.angle_gamma   90.00
#
_symmetry.space_group_name_H-M   'P 1'
#
loop_
_entity.id
_entity.type
_entity.pdbx_description
1 polymer ?
#
loop_
_entity_poly.entity_id
_entity_poly.type
_entity_poly.pdbx_seq_one_letter_code
_entity_poly.pdbx_strand_id
1 'polypeptide(L)'
;MTKSSLLLVSTLCLFAACKGNAYRLNVGPMFAVANGQIALQNAAGSLSLGDNQNDIDSELGTGDTQAAPYARLEASNGKHRFRLHGFGMDANSSGQLLGDFGNIAAGSQVTTSTEFYAISANWGFEVLRGEKYRVAVGAQAGYYSLDVAARSQTSREEVVTDVVVPMPFLEVEGLFGPLTIGANAGIMGADLGDGSGRYWDMEGYLRLQATKNFDLMAGYRYLLLDAYGTATDRDFDADVDVQGVFLTAGIKF
;
A
#
# COMPACT_ATOMS: atom_id res chain seq x y z
N MET A 1 -7.66 6.19 -24.87
CA MET A 1 -8.63 5.49 -23.97
C MET A 1 -8.23 4.03 -23.91
N THR A 2 -7.62 3.66 -22.83
CA THR A 2 -6.85 2.43 -22.67
C THR A 2 -7.73 1.25 -22.24
N LYS A 3 -7.36 0.05 -22.69
CA LYS A 3 -8.05 -1.25 -22.44
C LYS A 3 -8.25 -1.60 -20.96
N SER A 4 -7.60 -0.89 -20.04
CA SER A 4 -7.68 -1.08 -18.59
C SER A 4 -9.03 -0.67 -17.96
N SER A 5 -9.74 0.30 -18.54
CA SER A 5 -11.03 0.77 -18.01
C SER A 5 -12.16 -0.24 -18.19
N LEU A 6 -12.06 -1.13 -19.18
CA LEU A 6 -13.10 -2.13 -19.45
C LEU A 6 -13.04 -3.31 -18.50
N LEU A 7 -11.85 -3.66 -17.99
CA LEU A 7 -11.67 -4.79 -17.04
C LEU A 7 -12.26 -4.47 -15.66
N LEU A 8 -12.16 -3.22 -15.21
CA LEU A 8 -12.70 -2.82 -13.89
C LEU A 8 -14.22 -2.87 -13.84
N VAL A 9 -14.89 -2.49 -14.93
CA VAL A 9 -16.36 -2.50 -15.02
C VAL A 9 -16.91 -3.91 -15.11
N SER A 10 -16.23 -4.83 -15.79
CA SER A 10 -16.67 -6.23 -15.93
C SER A 10 -16.55 -7.00 -14.61
N THR A 11 -15.56 -6.70 -13.78
CA THR A 11 -15.39 -7.34 -12.47
C THR A 11 -16.47 -6.90 -11.46
N LEU A 12 -16.93 -5.65 -11.51
CA LEU A 12 -18.03 -5.17 -10.66
C LEU A 12 -19.36 -5.87 -10.95
N CYS A 13 -19.63 -6.21 -12.22
CA CYS A 13 -20.88 -6.88 -12.61
C CYS A 13 -20.96 -8.35 -12.13
N LEU A 14 -19.86 -9.03 -11.94
CA LEU A 14 -19.85 -10.43 -11.46
C LEU A 14 -20.27 -10.56 -9.99
N PHE A 15 -20.08 -9.52 -9.17
CA PHE A 15 -20.48 -9.54 -7.76
C PHE A 15 -21.97 -9.25 -7.53
N ALA A 16 -22.66 -8.63 -8.49
CA ALA A 16 -24.06 -8.22 -8.35
C ALA A 16 -25.07 -9.38 -8.42
N ALA A 17 -24.68 -10.58 -8.80
CA ALA A 17 -25.62 -11.66 -9.14
C ALA A 17 -26.04 -12.56 -7.97
N CYS A 18 -25.49 -12.40 -6.74
CA CYS A 18 -25.80 -13.31 -5.62
C CYS A 18 -26.80 -12.67 -4.65
N LYS A 19 -28.00 -13.22 -4.57
CA LYS A 19 -29.02 -12.86 -3.56
C LYS A 19 -28.46 -13.10 -2.14
N GLY A 20 -28.46 -12.04 -1.29
CA GLY A 20 -28.02 -12.13 0.10
C GLY A 20 -26.66 -11.49 0.42
N ASN A 21 -26.02 -10.87 -0.57
CA ASN A 21 -24.77 -10.14 -0.36
C ASN A 21 -25.03 -8.72 0.14
N ALA A 22 -24.22 -8.26 1.08
CA ALA A 22 -24.16 -6.85 1.45
C ALA A 22 -22.89 -6.25 0.84
N TYR A 23 -23.03 -5.19 0.10
CA TYR A 23 -21.91 -4.44 -0.51
C TYR A 23 -21.75 -3.09 0.19
N ARG A 24 -20.53 -2.63 0.25
CA ARG A 24 -20.19 -1.31 0.77
C ARG A 24 -19.02 -0.72 -0.02
N LEU A 25 -19.14 0.54 -0.38
CA LEU A 25 -18.09 1.32 -1.01
C LEU A 25 -17.78 2.54 -0.15
N ASN A 26 -16.53 2.68 0.29
CA ASN A 26 -16.02 3.83 1.00
C ASN A 26 -14.98 4.52 0.12
N VAL A 27 -15.01 5.86 0.05
CA VAL A 27 -14.03 6.67 -0.66
C VAL A 27 -13.70 7.92 0.14
N GLY A 28 -12.47 8.41 0.04
CA GLY A 28 -12.02 9.62 0.71
C GLY A 28 -10.51 9.83 0.63
N PRO A 29 -9.98 10.86 1.28
CA PRO A 29 -8.55 11.08 1.35
C PRO A 29 -7.86 10.16 2.38
N MET A 30 -6.62 9.82 2.09
CA MET A 30 -5.61 9.33 3.02
C MET A 30 -4.47 10.35 3.04
N PHE A 31 -4.03 10.73 4.21
CA PHE A 31 -2.87 11.59 4.42
C PHE A 31 -1.69 10.68 4.72
N ALA A 32 -0.94 10.37 3.67
CA ALA A 32 0.14 9.39 3.70
C ALA A 32 1.51 10.05 3.75
N VAL A 33 2.44 9.40 4.40
CA VAL A 33 3.87 9.74 4.42
C VAL A 33 4.66 8.47 4.10
N ALA A 34 5.71 8.61 3.30
CA ALA A 34 6.67 7.55 3.03
C ALA A 34 7.99 7.87 3.75
N ASN A 35 8.53 6.90 4.46
CA ASN A 35 9.82 6.98 5.13
C ASN A 35 10.65 5.75 4.78
N GLY A 36 11.91 5.73 5.22
CA GLY A 36 12.79 4.59 5.04
C GLY A 36 13.98 4.91 4.17
N GLN A 37 14.62 3.88 3.64
CA GLN A 37 15.88 4.00 2.91
C GLN A 37 15.81 3.23 1.60
N ILE A 38 16.53 3.74 0.59
CA ILE A 38 16.64 3.08 -0.70
C ILE A 38 18.07 3.22 -1.23
N ALA A 39 18.59 2.15 -1.79
CA ALA A 39 19.87 2.11 -2.49
C ALA A 39 19.69 1.52 -3.89
N LEU A 40 20.44 2.03 -4.84
CA LEU A 40 20.51 1.54 -6.22
C LEU A 40 21.95 1.34 -6.64
N GLN A 41 22.28 0.15 -7.15
CA GLN A 41 23.59 -0.16 -7.67
C GLN A 41 23.90 0.69 -8.92
N ASN A 42 25.19 1.07 -9.11
CA ASN A 42 25.60 1.76 -10.33
C ASN A 42 25.66 0.80 -11.53
N ALA A 43 25.74 1.37 -12.74
CA ALA A 43 25.80 0.58 -13.97
C ALA A 43 27.02 -0.35 -14.08
N ALA A 44 28.09 -0.10 -13.33
CA ALA A 44 29.29 -0.93 -13.27
C ALA A 44 29.17 -2.11 -12.30
N GLY A 45 28.11 -2.19 -11.49
CA GLY A 45 27.88 -3.24 -10.48
C GLY A 45 28.90 -3.21 -9.32
N SER A 46 29.58 -2.08 -9.10
CA SER A 46 30.68 -1.97 -8.12
C SER A 46 30.28 -1.27 -6.82
N LEU A 47 29.06 -0.73 -6.74
CA LEU A 47 28.57 -0.01 -5.57
C LEU A 47 28.05 -0.99 -4.51
N SER A 48 28.48 -0.82 -3.25
CA SER A 48 27.88 -1.54 -2.12
C SER A 48 26.55 -0.90 -1.74
N LEU A 49 25.44 -1.65 -1.79
CA LEU A 49 24.12 -1.13 -1.45
C LEU A 49 24.03 -0.70 0.01
N GLY A 50 24.59 -1.50 0.92
CA GLY A 50 24.51 -1.21 2.36
C GLY A 50 25.27 0.05 2.80
N ASP A 51 26.29 0.49 2.04
CA ASP A 51 27.05 1.70 2.34
C ASP A 51 26.48 2.95 1.62
N ASN A 52 25.49 2.76 0.72
CA ASN A 52 24.96 3.80 -0.15
C ASN A 52 23.42 3.90 -0.06
N GLN A 53 22.88 3.62 1.10
CA GLN A 53 21.47 3.85 1.38
C GLN A 53 21.19 5.35 1.47
N ASN A 54 20.13 5.81 0.82
CA ASN A 54 19.65 7.18 0.89
C ASN A 54 18.28 7.18 1.55
N ASP A 55 18.09 8.08 2.52
CA ASP A 55 16.85 8.25 3.25
C ASP A 55 15.79 8.92 2.37
N ILE A 56 14.61 8.30 2.28
CA ILE A 56 13.51 8.75 1.43
C ILE A 56 12.97 10.09 1.90
N ASP A 57 12.90 10.29 3.21
CA ASP A 57 12.36 11.50 3.82
C ASP A 57 13.31 12.69 3.64
N SER A 58 14.54 12.59 4.15
CA SER A 58 15.45 13.72 4.29
C SER A 58 16.35 13.94 3.05
N GLU A 59 16.81 12.88 2.40
CA GLU A 59 17.80 12.97 1.32
C GLU A 59 17.14 13.00 -0.06
N LEU A 60 16.10 12.19 -0.24
CA LEU A 60 15.23 12.26 -1.41
C LEU A 60 14.12 13.29 -1.23
N GLY A 61 13.86 13.75 0.02
CA GLY A 61 12.98 14.86 0.36
C GLY A 61 11.49 14.56 0.20
N THR A 62 11.07 13.29 0.16
CA THR A 62 9.67 12.90 -0.10
C THR A 62 8.86 12.63 1.16
N GLY A 63 9.40 12.92 2.35
CA GLY A 63 8.77 12.68 3.65
C GLY A 63 7.62 13.62 4.03
N ASP A 64 7.27 14.58 3.19
CA ASP A 64 6.10 15.42 3.41
C ASP A 64 4.82 14.61 3.28
N THR A 65 3.85 14.90 4.17
CA THR A 65 2.53 14.26 4.11
C THR A 65 1.80 14.60 2.81
N GLN A 66 1.43 13.57 2.05
CA GLN A 66 0.71 13.68 0.79
C GLN A 66 -0.77 13.33 0.97
N ALA A 67 -1.66 14.11 0.34
CA ALA A 67 -3.08 13.76 0.26
C ALA A 67 -3.29 12.78 -0.91
N ALA A 68 -3.58 11.54 -0.59
CA ALA A 68 -3.77 10.44 -1.54
C ALA A 68 -5.24 10.01 -1.62
N PRO A 69 -5.79 9.69 -2.79
CA PRO A 69 -7.11 9.07 -2.87
C PRO A 69 -7.09 7.67 -2.28
N TYR A 70 -8.03 7.37 -1.38
CA TYR A 70 -8.25 6.04 -0.82
C TYR A 70 -9.63 5.54 -1.18
N ALA A 71 -9.72 4.28 -1.55
CA ALA A 71 -10.98 3.59 -1.82
C ALA A 71 -11.00 2.19 -1.18
N ARG A 72 -12.20 1.76 -0.73
CA ARG A 72 -12.42 0.44 -0.13
C ARG A 72 -13.79 -0.09 -0.54
N LEU A 73 -13.79 -1.23 -1.20
CA LEU A 73 -14.98 -2.01 -1.55
C LEU A 73 -15.03 -3.24 -0.65
N GLU A 74 -16.16 -3.47 0.00
CA GLU A 74 -16.41 -4.66 0.82
C GLU A 74 -17.61 -5.41 0.28
N ALA A 75 -17.53 -6.75 0.35
CA ALA A 75 -18.66 -7.64 0.09
C ALA A 75 -18.69 -8.72 1.17
N SER A 76 -19.88 -9.09 1.63
CA SER A 76 -20.04 -10.18 2.58
C SER A 76 -21.17 -11.13 2.16
N ASN A 77 -20.91 -12.44 2.29
CA ASN A 77 -21.87 -13.50 2.01
C ASN A 77 -21.75 -14.58 3.10
N GLY A 78 -22.71 -14.61 4.00
CA GLY A 78 -22.68 -15.54 5.14
C GLY A 78 -21.46 -15.32 6.03
N LYS A 79 -20.54 -16.29 6.02
CA LYS A 79 -19.27 -16.22 6.76
C LYS A 79 -18.09 -15.71 5.92
N HIS A 80 -18.29 -15.52 4.61
CA HIS A 80 -17.24 -15.06 3.71
C HIS A 80 -17.26 -13.54 3.63
N ARG A 81 -16.08 -12.95 3.71
CA ARG A 81 -15.84 -11.51 3.60
C ARG A 81 -14.80 -11.26 2.52
N PHE A 82 -15.09 -10.34 1.64
CA PHE A 82 -14.19 -9.89 0.59
C PHE A 82 -13.98 -8.39 0.74
N ARG A 83 -12.76 -7.96 0.52
CA ARG A 83 -12.38 -6.56 0.53
C ARG A 83 -11.38 -6.29 -0.58
N LEU A 84 -11.58 -5.21 -1.29
CA LEU A 84 -10.61 -4.61 -2.18
C LEU A 84 -10.39 -3.18 -1.71
N HIS A 85 -9.16 -2.80 -1.42
CA HIS A 85 -8.86 -1.45 -0.99
C HIS A 85 -7.50 -1.01 -1.51
N GLY A 86 -7.31 0.30 -1.62
CA GLY A 86 -6.04 0.82 -2.09
C GLY A 86 -5.97 2.33 -2.05
N PHE A 87 -4.76 2.82 -2.25
CA PHE A 87 -4.46 4.23 -2.41
C PHE A 87 -3.26 4.39 -3.36
N GLY A 88 -3.08 5.62 -3.85
CA GLY A 88 -1.90 5.99 -4.62
C GLY A 88 -1.46 7.38 -4.21
N MET A 89 -0.16 7.58 -4.08
CA MET A 89 0.45 8.87 -3.75
C MET A 89 1.53 9.24 -4.76
N ASP A 90 1.63 10.53 -5.06
CA ASP A 90 2.65 11.13 -5.89
C ASP A 90 3.33 12.23 -5.10
N ALA A 91 4.66 12.19 -4.99
CA ALA A 91 5.45 13.21 -4.32
C ALA A 91 6.56 13.72 -5.25
N ASN A 92 6.72 15.04 -5.29
CA ASN A 92 7.83 15.67 -5.98
C ASN A 92 8.57 16.56 -4.98
N SER A 93 9.89 16.43 -4.93
CA SER A 93 10.70 17.08 -3.92
C SER A 93 12.11 17.38 -4.42
N SER A 94 12.93 17.94 -3.54
CA SER A 94 14.35 18.16 -3.79
C SER A 94 15.12 17.85 -2.50
N GLY A 95 16.26 17.21 -2.64
CA GLY A 95 17.11 16.83 -1.54
C GLY A 95 18.59 16.81 -1.92
N GLN A 96 19.42 16.35 -1.00
CA GLN A 96 20.85 16.13 -1.22
C GLN A 96 21.19 14.71 -0.80
N LEU A 97 21.70 13.91 -1.74
CA LEU A 97 22.13 12.55 -1.47
C LEU A 97 23.31 12.51 -0.50
N LEU A 98 23.28 11.63 0.48
CA LEU A 98 24.43 11.31 1.35
C LEU A 98 25.20 10.09 0.84
N GLY A 99 24.52 9.11 0.25
CA GLY A 99 25.08 7.97 -0.46
C GLY A 99 25.01 8.15 -1.97
N ASP A 100 25.78 7.35 -2.72
CA ASP A 100 25.63 7.26 -4.17
C ASP A 100 24.28 6.60 -4.51
N PHE A 101 23.59 7.11 -5.54
CA PHE A 101 22.36 6.53 -6.03
C PHE A 101 22.48 6.23 -7.52
N GLY A 102 22.72 4.98 -7.86
CA GLY A 102 23.07 4.57 -9.21
C GLY A 102 24.39 5.28 -9.67
N ASN A 103 24.29 6.08 -10.72
CA ASN A 103 25.41 6.88 -11.22
C ASN A 103 25.40 8.35 -10.71
N ILE A 104 24.52 8.68 -9.78
CA ILE A 104 24.50 9.99 -9.12
C ILE A 104 25.38 9.90 -7.87
N ALA A 105 26.45 10.71 -7.82
CA ALA A 105 27.37 10.70 -6.70
C ALA A 105 26.79 11.33 -5.44
N ALA A 106 27.23 10.84 -4.28
CA ALA A 106 26.97 11.44 -2.97
C ALA A 106 27.31 12.94 -2.96
N GLY A 107 26.55 13.73 -2.21
CA GLY A 107 26.65 15.19 -2.16
C GLY A 107 25.93 15.92 -3.28
N SER A 108 25.38 15.20 -4.27
CA SER A 108 24.63 15.82 -5.37
C SER A 108 23.29 16.34 -4.90
N GLN A 109 22.91 17.54 -5.35
CA GLN A 109 21.54 18.04 -5.25
C GLN A 109 20.68 17.30 -6.29
N VAL A 110 19.54 16.80 -5.85
CA VAL A 110 18.60 16.06 -6.71
C VAL A 110 17.20 16.62 -6.61
N THR A 111 16.45 16.49 -7.71
CA THR A 111 15.00 16.59 -7.71
C THR A 111 14.46 15.17 -7.83
N THR A 112 13.57 14.80 -6.92
CA THR A 112 13.02 13.44 -6.83
C THR A 112 11.54 13.46 -7.16
N SER A 113 11.10 12.46 -7.92
CA SER A 113 9.69 12.12 -8.12
C SER A 113 9.47 10.72 -7.59
N THR A 114 8.50 10.56 -6.69
CA THR A 114 8.13 9.26 -6.12
C THR A 114 6.66 9.00 -6.39
N GLU A 115 6.36 7.89 -7.05
CA GLU A 115 5.00 7.38 -7.21
C GLU A 115 4.87 6.06 -6.45
N PHE A 116 3.83 5.94 -5.63
CA PHE A 116 3.56 4.73 -4.87
C PHE A 116 2.09 4.34 -4.99
N TYR A 117 1.84 3.09 -5.33
CA TYR A 117 0.50 2.51 -5.41
C TYR A 117 0.43 1.24 -4.55
N ALA A 118 -0.63 1.14 -3.74
CA ALA A 118 -0.92 -0.06 -2.97
C ALA A 118 -2.37 -0.47 -3.17
N ILE A 119 -2.59 -1.69 -3.68
CA ILE A 119 -3.91 -2.28 -3.86
C ILE A 119 -3.90 -3.65 -3.19
N SER A 120 -4.83 -3.88 -2.25
CA SER A 120 -4.93 -5.14 -1.51
C SER A 120 -6.30 -5.76 -1.70
N ALA A 121 -6.31 -7.05 -2.09
CA ALA A 121 -7.51 -7.88 -2.17
C ALA A 121 -7.49 -8.91 -1.04
N ASN A 122 -8.51 -8.91 -0.20
CA ASN A 122 -8.62 -9.77 0.98
C ASN A 122 -9.82 -10.71 0.84
N TRP A 123 -9.63 -11.95 1.21
CA TRP A 123 -10.66 -12.92 1.49
C TRP A 123 -10.54 -13.39 2.94
N GLY A 124 -11.60 -13.27 3.71
CA GLY A 124 -11.68 -13.74 5.09
C GLY A 124 -12.85 -14.69 5.30
N PHE A 125 -12.63 -15.70 6.12
CA PHE A 125 -13.67 -16.57 6.63
C PHE A 125 -13.90 -16.30 8.11
N GLU A 126 -15.13 -15.95 8.52
CA GLU A 126 -15.47 -15.68 9.90
C GLU A 126 -15.42 -16.99 10.73
N VAL A 127 -14.38 -17.10 11.54
CA VAL A 127 -14.15 -18.25 12.44
C VAL A 127 -14.85 -18.07 13.79
N LEU A 128 -14.98 -16.81 14.24
CA LEU A 128 -15.70 -16.46 15.46
C LEU A 128 -16.68 -15.32 15.17
N ARG A 129 -17.93 -15.48 15.61
CA ARG A 129 -18.97 -14.46 15.51
C ARG A 129 -19.78 -14.44 16.80
N GLY A 130 -19.74 -13.32 17.50
CA GLY A 130 -20.60 -13.00 18.63
C GLY A 130 -21.48 -11.79 18.32
N GLU A 131 -22.31 -11.39 19.26
CA GLU A 131 -23.16 -10.20 19.13
C GLU A 131 -22.33 -8.91 19.05
N LYS A 132 -21.16 -8.89 19.72
CA LYS A 132 -20.32 -7.70 19.87
C LYS A 132 -18.94 -7.83 19.20
N TYR A 133 -18.64 -8.95 18.58
CA TYR A 133 -17.33 -9.15 17.94
C TYR A 133 -17.40 -10.09 16.74
N ARG A 134 -16.45 -9.95 15.85
CA ARG A 134 -16.17 -10.86 14.74
C ARG A 134 -14.67 -11.05 14.59
N VAL A 135 -14.27 -12.28 14.26
CA VAL A 135 -12.89 -12.61 13.89
C VAL A 135 -12.94 -13.39 12.61
N ALA A 136 -12.17 -12.95 11.63
CA ALA A 136 -12.01 -13.64 10.35
C ALA A 136 -10.53 -13.92 10.08
N VAL A 137 -10.26 -15.08 9.50
CA VAL A 137 -8.94 -15.48 9.02
C VAL A 137 -9.03 -15.82 7.55
N GLY A 138 -7.95 -15.65 6.80
CA GLY A 138 -7.97 -15.89 5.37
C GLY A 138 -6.67 -15.56 4.67
N ALA A 139 -6.79 -15.02 3.46
CA ALA A 139 -5.68 -14.64 2.61
C ALA A 139 -5.85 -13.22 2.07
N GLN A 140 -4.74 -12.57 1.86
CA GLN A 140 -4.61 -11.26 1.21
C GLN A 140 -3.64 -11.40 0.03
N ALA A 141 -3.92 -10.71 -1.06
CA ALA A 141 -2.96 -10.45 -2.12
C ALA A 141 -2.77 -8.93 -2.22
N GLY A 142 -1.58 -8.45 -1.92
CA GLY A 142 -1.18 -7.06 -2.04
C GLY A 142 -0.41 -6.85 -3.34
N TYR A 143 -0.82 -5.87 -4.15
CA TYR A 143 -0.03 -5.33 -5.25
C TYR A 143 0.56 -4.00 -4.79
N TYR A 144 1.88 -3.89 -4.86
CA TYR A 144 2.63 -2.71 -4.49
C TYR A 144 3.50 -2.31 -5.67
N SER A 145 3.45 -1.04 -6.02
CA SER A 145 4.28 -0.45 -7.08
C SER A 145 4.98 0.77 -6.50
N LEU A 146 6.29 0.83 -6.66
CA LEU A 146 7.14 1.94 -6.25
C LEU A 146 7.97 2.38 -7.46
N ASP A 147 7.87 3.66 -7.79
CA ASP A 147 8.69 4.33 -8.78
C ASP A 147 9.38 5.52 -8.10
N VAL A 148 10.70 5.49 -8.02
CA VAL A 148 11.53 6.56 -7.46
C VAL A 148 12.51 7.00 -8.52
N ALA A 149 12.32 8.21 -9.03
CA ALA A 149 13.22 8.84 -10.00
C ALA A 149 13.96 10.01 -9.35
N ALA A 150 15.29 9.94 -9.31
CA ALA A 150 16.16 11.01 -8.86
C ALA A 150 16.89 11.64 -10.05
N ARG A 151 16.92 12.96 -10.12
CA ARG A 151 17.58 13.72 -11.18
C ARG A 151 18.52 14.76 -10.60
N SER A 152 19.79 14.64 -10.95
CA SER A 152 20.82 15.67 -10.73
C SER A 152 20.97 16.57 -11.97
N GLN A 153 21.93 17.48 -11.95
CA GLN A 153 22.25 18.32 -13.11
C GLN A 153 22.79 17.52 -14.31
N THR A 154 23.43 16.38 -14.06
CA THR A 154 24.16 15.60 -15.07
C THR A 154 23.61 14.21 -15.33
N SER A 155 22.83 13.64 -14.40
CA SER A 155 22.36 12.26 -14.44
C SER A 155 20.92 12.14 -13.96
N ARG A 156 20.20 11.14 -14.48
CA ARG A 156 18.90 10.67 -13.98
C ARG A 156 19.02 9.18 -13.67
N GLU A 157 18.56 8.81 -12.51
CA GLU A 157 18.45 7.42 -12.07
C GLU A 157 17.03 7.14 -11.64
N GLU A 158 16.62 5.88 -11.83
CA GLU A 158 15.23 5.48 -11.59
C GLU A 158 15.19 4.03 -11.10
N VAL A 159 14.38 3.80 -10.07
CA VAL A 159 14.03 2.46 -9.57
C VAL A 159 12.54 2.28 -9.78
N VAL A 160 12.17 1.35 -10.64
CA VAL A 160 10.78 0.95 -10.85
C VAL A 160 10.66 -0.51 -10.44
N THR A 161 9.82 -0.76 -9.45
CA THR A 161 9.54 -2.12 -8.98
C THR A 161 8.06 -2.29 -8.70
N ASP A 162 7.53 -3.44 -9.07
CA ASP A 162 6.21 -3.86 -8.69
C ASP A 162 6.21 -5.31 -8.25
N VAL A 163 5.40 -5.59 -7.23
CA VAL A 163 5.32 -6.91 -6.63
C VAL A 163 3.90 -7.26 -6.23
N VAL A 164 3.55 -8.54 -6.41
CA VAL A 164 2.34 -9.14 -5.85
C VAL A 164 2.72 -10.06 -4.71
N VAL A 165 2.27 -9.74 -3.50
CA VAL A 165 2.62 -10.46 -2.28
C VAL A 165 1.38 -11.18 -1.73
N PRO A 166 1.36 -12.52 -1.72
CA PRO A 166 0.34 -13.27 -1.00
C PRO A 166 0.66 -13.31 0.49
N MET A 167 -0.31 -13.01 1.34
CA MET A 167 -0.14 -12.95 2.80
C MET A 167 -1.27 -13.72 3.50
N PRO A 168 -1.02 -14.41 4.62
CA PRO A 168 -2.08 -14.78 5.55
C PRO A 168 -2.75 -13.51 6.08
N PHE A 169 -4.07 -13.57 6.28
CA PHE A 169 -4.89 -12.42 6.67
C PHE A 169 -5.65 -12.71 7.95
N LEU A 170 -5.65 -11.74 8.85
CA LEU A 170 -6.44 -11.73 10.08
C LEU A 170 -7.23 -10.42 10.16
N GLU A 171 -8.51 -10.51 10.54
CA GLU A 171 -9.36 -9.36 10.84
C GLU A 171 -10.11 -9.58 12.15
N VAL A 172 -10.16 -8.53 12.98
CA VAL A 172 -10.92 -8.48 14.22
C VAL A 172 -11.80 -7.23 14.23
N GLU A 173 -13.07 -7.38 14.56
CA GLU A 173 -14.01 -6.26 14.71
C GLU A 173 -14.79 -6.35 16.01
N GLY A 174 -14.91 -5.19 16.69
CA GLY A 174 -15.84 -4.95 17.80
C GLY A 174 -17.06 -4.19 17.31
N LEU A 175 -18.28 -4.62 17.71
CA LEU A 175 -19.56 -4.08 17.25
C LEU A 175 -20.29 -3.42 18.42
N PHE A 176 -20.48 -2.10 18.36
CA PHE A 176 -21.07 -1.29 19.44
C PHE A 176 -22.24 -0.45 18.90
N GLY A 177 -23.34 -1.11 18.58
CA GLY A 177 -24.49 -0.45 17.95
C GLY A 177 -24.13 0.09 16.57
N PRO A 178 -24.16 1.44 16.36
CA PRO A 178 -23.78 2.02 15.07
C PRO A 178 -22.24 2.11 14.86
N LEU A 179 -21.45 1.89 15.92
CA LEU A 179 -20.00 1.98 15.87
C LEU A 179 -19.37 0.60 15.67
N THR A 180 -18.47 0.48 14.72
CA THR A 180 -17.56 -0.66 14.55
C THR A 180 -16.13 -0.20 14.76
N ILE A 181 -15.38 -0.92 15.56
CA ILE A 181 -13.92 -0.76 15.73
C ILE A 181 -13.29 -1.99 15.12
N GLY A 182 -12.40 -1.81 14.16
CA GLY A 182 -11.76 -2.92 13.45
C GLY A 182 -10.27 -2.77 13.31
N ALA A 183 -9.60 -3.91 13.22
CA ALA A 183 -8.21 -4.00 12.83
C ALA A 183 -8.01 -5.21 11.91
N ASN A 184 -7.11 -5.09 10.96
CA ASN A 184 -6.71 -6.20 10.10
C ASN A 184 -5.20 -6.15 9.84
N ALA A 185 -4.63 -7.31 9.52
CA ALA A 185 -3.23 -7.44 9.20
C ALA A 185 -2.98 -8.58 8.21
N GLY A 186 -2.10 -8.30 7.25
CA GLY A 186 -1.42 -9.29 6.42
C GLY A 186 0.09 -9.18 6.66
N ILE A 187 0.78 -10.30 6.81
CA ILE A 187 2.22 -10.33 7.08
C ILE A 187 2.83 -11.46 6.26
N MET A 188 3.92 -11.16 5.57
CA MET A 188 4.69 -12.16 4.79
C MET A 188 6.18 -11.85 4.88
N GLY A 189 6.99 -12.90 5.04
CA GLY A 189 8.41 -12.88 4.77
C GLY A 189 8.70 -14.00 3.79
N ALA A 190 9.33 -13.71 2.68
CA ALA A 190 9.63 -14.70 1.66
C ALA A 190 10.87 -14.34 0.85
N ASP A 191 11.58 -15.38 0.45
CA ASP A 191 12.55 -15.33 -0.62
C ASP A 191 11.80 -15.61 -1.93
N LEU A 192 11.76 -14.65 -2.83
CA LEU A 192 11.02 -14.71 -4.10
C LEU A 192 12.03 -14.63 -5.26
N GLY A 193 12.50 -15.77 -5.72
CA GLY A 193 13.49 -15.86 -6.80
C GLY A 193 14.85 -15.30 -6.39
N ASP A 194 15.34 -14.29 -7.12
CA ASP A 194 16.62 -13.61 -6.86
C ASP A 194 16.48 -12.46 -5.83
N GLY A 195 15.30 -12.29 -5.23
CA GLY A 195 15.00 -11.28 -4.22
C GLY A 195 14.47 -11.88 -2.93
N SER A 196 14.61 -11.15 -1.85
CA SER A 196 14.00 -11.43 -0.55
C SER A 196 13.20 -10.22 -0.09
N GLY A 197 12.16 -10.46 0.73
CA GLY A 197 11.35 -9.37 1.23
C GLY A 197 10.56 -9.72 2.46
N ARG A 198 10.24 -8.68 3.23
CA ARG A 198 9.35 -8.69 4.37
C ARG A 198 8.27 -7.63 4.16
N TYR A 199 7.02 -8.08 4.20
CA TYR A 199 5.87 -7.25 3.86
C TYR A 199 4.86 -7.28 5.00
N TRP A 200 4.45 -6.10 5.44
CA TRP A 200 3.40 -5.90 6.43
C TRP A 200 2.37 -4.93 5.87
N ASP A 201 1.10 -5.30 5.94
CA ASP A 201 -0.03 -4.44 5.58
C ASP A 201 -1.04 -4.50 6.73
N MET A 202 -1.07 -3.44 7.52
CA MET A 202 -1.91 -3.35 8.71
C MET A 202 -2.84 -2.15 8.63
N GLU A 203 -4.06 -2.32 9.10
CA GLU A 203 -5.05 -1.25 9.15
C GLU A 203 -5.88 -1.35 10.43
N GLY A 204 -6.03 -0.20 11.11
CA GLY A 204 -6.97 -0.02 12.20
C GLY A 204 -8.01 1.03 11.83
N TYR A 205 -9.30 0.81 12.17
CA TYR A 205 -10.35 1.76 11.78
C TYR A 205 -11.50 1.82 12.78
N LEU A 206 -12.16 2.98 12.75
CA LEU A 206 -13.44 3.26 13.38
C LEU A 206 -14.46 3.53 12.26
N ARG A 207 -15.60 2.87 12.30
CA ARG A 207 -16.69 3.08 11.36
C ARG A 207 -17.97 3.42 12.10
N LEU A 208 -18.57 4.55 11.78
CA LEU A 208 -19.85 5.01 12.29
C LEU A 208 -20.90 4.86 11.21
N GLN A 209 -21.87 3.99 11.42
CA GLN A 209 -23.04 3.86 10.56
C GLN A 209 -24.03 4.98 10.89
N ALA A 210 -24.01 6.07 10.13
CA ALA A 210 -24.84 7.24 10.34
C ALA A 210 -26.31 7.00 9.95
N THR A 211 -26.53 6.21 8.89
CA THR A 211 -27.87 5.77 8.46
C THR A 211 -27.82 4.30 8.03
N LYS A 212 -28.95 3.74 7.58
CA LYS A 212 -28.98 2.36 7.07
C LYS A 212 -28.06 2.12 5.88
N ASN A 213 -27.84 3.16 5.07
CA ASN A 213 -27.10 3.07 3.81
C ASN A 213 -25.85 3.95 3.76
N PHE A 214 -25.58 4.76 4.79
CA PHE A 214 -24.46 5.69 4.79
C PHE A 214 -23.61 5.50 6.05
N ASP A 215 -22.31 5.47 5.87
CA ASP A 215 -21.34 5.43 6.96
C ASP A 215 -20.16 6.41 6.74
N LEU A 216 -19.51 6.71 7.86
CA LEU A 216 -18.24 7.43 7.91
C LEU A 216 -17.20 6.49 8.51
N MET A 217 -16.02 6.49 7.98
CA MET A 217 -14.92 5.67 8.49
C MET A 217 -13.64 6.50 8.58
N ALA A 218 -12.96 6.42 9.71
CA ALA A 218 -11.64 6.96 9.94
C ALA A 218 -10.71 5.84 10.36
N GLY A 219 -9.46 5.88 9.96
CA GLY A 219 -8.50 4.85 10.33
C GLY A 219 -7.07 5.24 10.04
N TYR A 220 -6.20 4.30 10.32
CA TYR A 220 -4.77 4.39 10.11
C TYR A 220 -4.30 3.14 9.39
N ARG A 221 -3.49 3.31 8.36
CA ARG A 221 -2.85 2.22 7.62
C ARG A 221 -1.33 2.32 7.73
N TYR A 222 -0.69 1.19 7.87
CA TYR A 222 0.75 1.02 7.92
C TYR A 222 1.16 -0.10 6.95
N LEU A 223 2.06 0.23 6.05
CA LEU A 223 2.69 -0.68 5.10
C LEU A 223 4.19 -0.69 5.37
N LEU A 224 4.80 -1.86 5.47
CA LEU A 224 6.25 -2.05 5.46
C LEU A 224 6.61 -2.91 4.25
N LEU A 225 7.54 -2.42 3.48
CA LEU A 225 8.09 -3.04 2.28
C LEU A 225 9.61 -3.06 2.41
N ASP A 226 10.14 -4.15 2.94
CA ASP A 226 11.58 -4.39 3.04
C ASP A 226 11.91 -5.40 1.93
N ALA A 227 12.58 -4.94 0.88
CA ALA A 227 12.80 -5.73 -0.33
C ALA A 227 14.19 -5.50 -0.91
N TYR A 228 14.89 -6.60 -1.16
CA TYR A 228 16.14 -6.65 -1.91
C TYR A 228 15.90 -7.40 -3.22
N GLY A 229 16.45 -6.91 -4.33
CA GLY A 229 16.26 -7.56 -5.62
C GLY A 229 16.95 -6.83 -6.76
N THR A 230 16.58 -7.17 -7.99
CA THR A 230 17.11 -6.57 -9.21
C THR A 230 16.00 -5.81 -9.94
N ALA A 231 16.24 -4.52 -10.22
CA ALA A 231 15.38 -3.67 -11.03
C ALA A 231 16.18 -3.09 -12.19
N THR A 232 15.68 -3.24 -13.43
CA THR A 232 16.35 -2.72 -14.65
C THR A 232 17.83 -3.16 -14.76
N ASP A 233 18.10 -4.45 -14.54
CA ASP A 233 19.44 -5.08 -14.57
C ASP A 233 20.43 -4.55 -13.52
N ARG A 234 19.95 -3.93 -12.45
CA ARG A 234 20.76 -3.44 -11.32
C ARG A 234 20.14 -3.85 -10.00
N ASP A 235 20.98 -4.18 -9.04
CA ASP A 235 20.52 -4.52 -7.70
C ASP A 235 20.05 -3.26 -6.97
N PHE A 236 18.99 -3.43 -6.21
CA PHE A 236 18.46 -2.41 -5.31
C PHE A 236 18.19 -3.00 -3.93
N ASP A 237 18.17 -2.15 -2.93
CA ASP A 237 17.78 -2.44 -1.56
C ASP A 237 16.81 -1.33 -1.12
N ALA A 238 15.62 -1.70 -0.67
CA ALA A 238 14.58 -0.77 -0.28
C ALA A 238 13.91 -1.23 1.01
N ASP A 239 14.07 -0.45 2.06
CA ASP A 239 13.32 -0.57 3.32
C ASP A 239 12.42 0.66 3.42
N VAL A 240 11.16 0.50 3.01
CA VAL A 240 10.20 1.59 2.86
C VAL A 240 8.99 1.33 3.71
N ASP A 241 8.64 2.26 4.59
CA ASP A 241 7.35 2.28 5.25
C ASP A 241 6.47 3.41 4.71
N VAL A 242 5.21 3.07 4.43
CA VAL A 242 4.19 4.03 4.05
C VAL A 242 3.06 3.96 5.06
N GLN A 243 2.78 5.08 5.70
CA GLN A 243 1.80 5.15 6.76
C GLN A 243 0.90 6.36 6.62
N GLY A 244 -0.34 6.28 7.11
CA GLY A 244 -1.23 7.43 7.01
C GLY A 244 -2.58 7.24 7.67
N VAL A 245 -3.19 8.38 7.96
CA VAL A 245 -4.57 8.48 8.45
C VAL A 245 -5.50 8.65 7.27
N PHE A 246 -6.61 7.90 7.24
CA PHE A 246 -7.64 8.08 6.23
C PHE A 246 -8.99 8.48 6.83
N LEU A 247 -9.77 9.23 6.07
CA LEU A 247 -11.14 9.59 6.38
C LEU A 247 -12.01 9.37 5.15
N THR A 248 -13.03 8.54 5.26
CA THR A 248 -13.87 8.16 4.13
C THR A 248 -15.35 8.27 4.45
N ALA A 249 -16.13 8.50 3.41
CA ALA A 249 -17.59 8.36 3.42
C ALA A 249 -17.97 7.15 2.57
N GLY A 250 -19.00 6.43 3.00
CA GLY A 250 -19.38 5.18 2.36
C GLY A 250 -20.88 4.99 2.20
N ILE A 251 -21.22 4.20 1.19
CA ILE A 251 -22.58 3.75 0.91
C ILE A 251 -22.66 2.22 0.98
N LYS A 252 -23.74 1.74 1.58
CA LYS A 252 -24.10 0.32 1.65
C LYS A 252 -25.31 0.06 0.76
N PHE A 253 -25.29 -0.99 -0.05
CA PHE A 253 -26.33 -1.38 -0.99
C PHE A 253 -26.45 -2.89 -1.15
#